data_d50d57d5bd3aa70771db1267f75e2200
#
_entry.id   d50d57d5bd3aa70771db1267f75e2200
#
_cell.length_a   1.000
_cell.length_b   1.000
_cell.length_c   1.000
_cell.angle_alpha   90.00
_cell.angle_beta   90.00
_cell.angle_gamma   90.00
#
_symmetry.space_group_name_H-M   'P 1'
#
loop_
_entity.id
_entity.type
_entity.pdbx_description
1 polymer ?
#
loop_
_entity_poly.entity_id
_entity_poly.type
_entity_poly.pdbx_seq_one_letter_code
_entity_poly.pdbx_strand_id
1 'polypeptide(L)'
;MSKITLPAYANVYISEGKKPFPWFGMDIGGTLVKLVYFEPKDITAEEEQEEVENLKSIRRYLTSNTAYGKTGVRDVHLELRNLTICGRTGNLHFIRFPTVAMHRFIQMGRDKHFSSLHTTLCATGGGAYKFENDFRTMADLELLKLDELDCLIQGLLYIDSVGFNGHPECYYFENPSDTQNCIKRPCCLDNLFPMLLVNIGSGVSILAVNEKDSYKRVTGTSLGGGTFLGLCCLLTGCETFEEALEMASKGDSTNVDKLVKDIYGGDYQRFGLQGSAVASSFGHMMSKEKRDSISKEDLARATLVTITNNIGSIARMCAVNEPGDQAALYRAFRVYRIPSEQKLPTISREYMKIERVVFVGNFLRINTVSTKLLAYAMDFWSKGQLKALFLEHEGYFGAVGAFLELLKSAKVRRGGVKPDSLSMQAFLLCQAMYHVTSPKSCLAFEYF
;
A
#
# COMPACT_ATOMS: atom_id res chain seq x y z
N MET A 1 -25.63 -6.38 -15.69
CA MET A 1 -24.95 -6.79 -14.44
C MET A 1 -23.97 -7.89 -14.82
N SER A 2 -22.74 -7.53 -15.16
CA SER A 2 -21.67 -8.46 -15.47
C SER A 2 -21.15 -9.04 -14.15
N LYS A 3 -21.24 -10.35 -13.99
CA LYS A 3 -20.58 -11.07 -12.91
C LYS A 3 -19.08 -10.88 -13.12
N ILE A 4 -18.43 -10.10 -12.27
CA ILE A 4 -16.97 -10.02 -12.21
C ILE A 4 -16.50 -11.38 -11.72
N THR A 5 -16.05 -12.21 -12.64
CA THR A 5 -15.40 -13.48 -12.30
C THR A 5 -13.97 -13.15 -11.91
N LEU A 6 -13.66 -13.23 -10.62
CA LEU A 6 -12.31 -13.06 -10.10
C LEU A 6 -11.33 -14.01 -10.84
N PRO A 7 -10.09 -13.57 -11.09
CA PRO A 7 -9.06 -14.47 -11.62
C PRO A 7 -8.91 -15.71 -10.74
N ALA A 8 -8.39 -16.81 -11.26
CA ALA A 8 -8.34 -18.16 -10.69
C ALA A 8 -7.79 -18.30 -9.24
N TYR A 9 -7.31 -17.23 -8.65
CA TYR A 9 -6.93 -17.12 -7.23
C TYR A 9 -8.14 -17.16 -6.27
N ALA A 10 -9.34 -16.84 -6.73
CA ALA A 10 -10.53 -16.72 -5.89
C ALA A 10 -11.37 -18.02 -5.82
N ASN A 11 -11.14 -18.99 -6.70
CA ASN A 11 -11.86 -20.26 -6.67
C ASN A 11 -11.23 -21.27 -5.71
N VAL A 12 -11.21 -20.93 -4.42
CA VAL A 12 -10.86 -21.86 -3.35
C VAL A 12 -12.12 -22.52 -2.88
N TYR A 13 -12.35 -23.76 -3.31
CA TYR A 13 -13.42 -24.59 -2.76
C TYR A 13 -13.06 -25.00 -1.33
N ILE A 14 -13.87 -24.61 -0.36
CA ILE A 14 -13.85 -25.13 1.00
C ILE A 14 -14.74 -26.39 0.96
N SER A 15 -14.15 -27.59 1.05
CA SER A 15 -14.90 -28.83 1.21
C SER A 15 -15.50 -28.91 2.61
N GLU A 16 -16.59 -29.65 2.73
CA GLU A 16 -17.43 -29.85 3.90
C GLU A 16 -16.69 -29.95 5.23
N GLY A 17 -17.03 -29.04 6.14
CA GLY A 17 -16.37 -28.80 7.41
C GLY A 17 -15.98 -27.33 7.56
N LYS A 18 -16.91 -26.42 7.29
CA LYS A 18 -16.74 -24.95 7.34
C LYS A 18 -16.24 -24.53 8.72
N LYS A 19 -15.05 -23.88 8.78
CA LYS A 19 -14.66 -23.19 9.99
C LYS A 19 -15.46 -21.90 10.10
N PRO A 20 -15.99 -21.61 11.29
CA PRO A 20 -16.71 -20.35 11.51
C PRO A 20 -15.80 -19.13 11.30
N PHE A 21 -16.41 -18.03 10.92
CA PHE A 21 -15.80 -16.71 10.89
C PHE A 21 -15.40 -16.27 12.30
N PRO A 22 -14.49 -15.32 12.49
CA PRO A 22 -14.13 -14.23 11.57
C PRO A 22 -12.83 -14.48 10.78
N TRP A 23 -12.79 -14.07 9.50
CA TRP A 23 -11.56 -14.07 8.70
C TRP A 23 -10.95 -12.68 8.71
N PHE A 24 -9.76 -12.55 9.22
CA PHE A 24 -9.05 -11.28 9.24
C PHE A 24 -7.53 -11.45 9.11
N GLY A 25 -6.88 -10.38 8.66
CA GLY A 25 -5.43 -10.25 8.60
C GLY A 25 -5.01 -8.94 9.26
N MET A 26 -3.82 -8.93 9.84
CA MET A 26 -3.29 -7.78 10.57
C MET A 26 -1.94 -7.35 10.02
N ASP A 27 -1.74 -6.03 9.94
CA ASP A 27 -0.42 -5.40 9.83
C ASP A 27 -0.18 -4.57 11.09
N ILE A 28 0.75 -5.02 11.93
CA ILE A 28 1.07 -4.40 13.21
C ILE A 28 2.32 -3.55 13.04
N GLY A 29 2.13 -2.31 12.62
CA GLY A 29 3.20 -1.35 12.47
C GLY A 29 3.68 -0.73 13.78
N GLY A 30 4.77 0.03 13.74
CA GLY A 30 5.34 0.71 14.91
C GLY A 30 4.39 1.74 15.55
N THR A 31 3.59 2.43 14.76
CA THR A 31 2.69 3.51 15.22
C THR A 31 1.23 3.14 15.08
N LEU A 32 0.87 2.41 14.03
CA LEU A 32 -0.51 2.10 13.66
C LEU A 32 -0.67 0.61 13.34
N VAL A 33 -1.76 0.03 13.82
CA VAL A 33 -2.24 -1.30 13.43
C VAL A 33 -3.31 -1.15 12.37
N LYS A 34 -3.25 -1.97 11.33
CA LYS A 34 -4.28 -2.11 10.32
C LYS A 34 -4.83 -3.52 10.39
N LEU A 35 -6.12 -3.63 10.29
CA LEU A 35 -6.86 -4.88 10.32
C LEU A 35 -7.80 -4.89 9.12
N VAL A 36 -7.80 -5.99 8.40
CA VAL A 36 -8.75 -6.27 7.32
C VAL A 36 -9.64 -7.41 7.78
N TYR A 37 -10.95 -7.22 7.67
CA TYR A 37 -11.96 -8.17 8.12
C TYR A 37 -12.96 -8.45 6.99
N PHE A 38 -13.19 -9.74 6.68
CA PHE A 38 -14.22 -10.15 5.73
C PHE A 38 -15.51 -10.54 6.46
N GLU A 39 -16.59 -9.86 6.15
CA GLU A 39 -17.93 -10.14 6.65
C GLU A 39 -18.79 -10.82 5.58
N PRO A 40 -19.10 -12.12 5.71
CA PRO A 40 -19.98 -12.80 4.77
C PRO A 40 -21.41 -12.28 4.89
N LYS A 41 -22.09 -12.18 3.76
CA LYS A 41 -23.51 -11.81 3.66
C LYS A 41 -24.42 -12.99 3.29
N ASP A 42 -23.83 -14.06 2.79
CA ASP A 42 -24.52 -15.27 2.34
C ASP A 42 -24.63 -16.34 3.44
N ILE A 43 -24.93 -15.90 4.66
CA ILE A 43 -25.12 -16.79 5.83
C ILE A 43 -26.45 -17.53 5.64
N THR A 44 -26.42 -18.86 5.74
CA THR A 44 -27.64 -19.68 5.70
C THR A 44 -28.40 -19.65 7.03
N ALA A 45 -29.68 -20.01 7.02
CA ALA A 45 -30.48 -20.06 8.26
C ALA A 45 -29.93 -21.08 9.26
N GLU A 46 -29.34 -22.17 8.78
CA GLU A 46 -28.67 -23.17 9.60
C GLU A 46 -27.40 -22.61 10.24
N GLU A 47 -26.57 -21.91 9.47
CA GLU A 47 -25.37 -21.23 9.96
C GLU A 47 -25.72 -20.15 10.98
N GLU A 48 -26.81 -19.42 10.77
CA GLU A 48 -27.27 -18.38 11.70
C GLU A 48 -27.73 -18.98 13.04
N GLN A 49 -28.34 -20.18 13.02
CA GLN A 49 -28.72 -20.90 14.25
C GLN A 49 -27.51 -21.46 14.98
N GLU A 50 -26.48 -21.92 14.27
CA GLU A 50 -25.23 -22.42 14.83
C GLU A 50 -24.27 -21.29 15.23
N GLU A 51 -24.53 -20.04 14.82
CA GLU A 51 -23.68 -18.91 15.11
C GLU A 51 -23.75 -18.58 16.61
N VAL A 52 -22.69 -18.92 17.34
CA VAL A 52 -22.57 -18.66 18.76
C VAL A 52 -22.69 -17.13 19.01
N GLU A 53 -23.34 -16.74 20.09
CA GLU A 53 -23.51 -15.31 20.48
C GLU A 53 -22.18 -14.54 20.50
N ASN A 54 -21.06 -15.22 20.81
CA ASN A 54 -19.72 -14.66 20.74
C ASN A 54 -19.34 -14.21 19.32
N LEU A 55 -19.62 -15.03 18.29
CA LEU A 55 -19.36 -14.68 16.89
C LEU A 55 -20.14 -13.45 16.45
N LYS A 56 -21.43 -13.39 16.79
CA LYS A 56 -22.28 -12.23 16.52
C LYS A 56 -21.75 -10.98 17.20
N SER A 57 -21.29 -11.12 18.44
CA SER A 57 -20.71 -10.05 19.24
C SER A 57 -19.39 -9.54 18.63
N ILE A 58 -18.50 -10.45 18.20
CA ILE A 58 -17.22 -10.13 17.56
C ILE A 58 -17.48 -9.39 16.23
N ARG A 59 -18.34 -9.93 15.37
CA ARG A 59 -18.69 -9.32 14.09
C ARG A 59 -19.25 -7.90 14.29
N ARG A 60 -20.22 -7.75 15.19
CA ARG A 60 -20.81 -6.44 15.52
C ARG A 60 -19.74 -5.47 16.01
N TYR A 61 -18.83 -5.92 16.87
CA TYR A 61 -17.73 -5.10 17.38
C TYR A 61 -16.76 -4.69 16.26
N LEU A 62 -16.29 -5.65 15.43
CA LEU A 62 -15.34 -5.37 14.35
C LEU A 62 -15.90 -4.44 13.26
N THR A 63 -17.23 -4.48 13.02
CA THR A 63 -17.88 -3.63 12.02
C THR A 63 -18.41 -2.31 12.58
N SER A 64 -18.36 -2.08 13.89
CA SER A 64 -18.76 -0.80 14.48
C SER A 64 -17.73 0.30 14.17
N ASN A 65 -18.20 1.54 13.96
CA ASN A 65 -17.30 2.69 13.73
C ASN A 65 -16.48 3.08 14.98
N THR A 66 -16.90 2.60 16.16
CA THR A 66 -16.25 2.85 17.45
C THR A 66 -15.42 1.66 17.92
N ALA A 67 -15.14 0.70 17.04
CA ALA A 67 -14.28 -0.43 17.35
C ALA A 67 -12.95 0.06 17.93
N TYR A 68 -12.43 -0.65 18.95
CA TYR A 68 -11.12 -0.40 19.57
C TYR A 68 -11.00 0.86 20.44
N GLY A 69 -12.11 1.32 21.03
CA GLY A 69 -12.15 2.49 21.92
C GLY A 69 -12.21 3.82 21.16
N LYS A 70 -11.84 4.92 21.83
CA LYS A 70 -11.95 6.28 21.26
C LYS A 70 -11.01 6.55 20.09
N THR A 71 -10.00 5.70 19.87
CA THR A 71 -8.93 5.91 18.89
C THR A 71 -8.97 4.97 17.68
N GLY A 72 -9.86 3.97 17.71
CA GLY A 72 -10.03 3.04 16.57
C GLY A 72 -11.03 3.59 15.56
N VAL A 73 -10.72 3.43 14.28
CA VAL A 73 -11.54 3.91 13.15
C VAL A 73 -11.75 2.79 12.15
N ARG A 74 -12.98 2.61 11.71
CA ARG A 74 -13.30 1.85 10.50
C ARG A 74 -13.39 2.83 9.33
N ASP A 75 -12.54 2.64 8.33
CA ASP A 75 -12.51 3.46 7.12
C ASP A 75 -13.64 3.00 6.16
N VAL A 76 -14.87 3.41 6.45
CA VAL A 76 -16.11 2.96 5.76
C VAL A 76 -16.06 3.27 4.26
N HIS A 77 -15.41 4.38 3.87
CA HIS A 77 -15.29 4.80 2.49
C HIS A 77 -14.41 3.86 1.64
N LEU A 78 -13.54 3.07 2.30
CA LEU A 78 -12.69 2.06 1.64
C LEU A 78 -13.34 0.67 1.57
N GLU A 79 -14.52 0.47 2.16
CA GLU A 79 -15.21 -0.83 2.17
C GLU A 79 -15.39 -1.38 0.76
N LEU A 80 -14.90 -2.60 0.51
CA LEU A 80 -15.14 -3.35 -0.73
C LEU A 80 -16.37 -4.24 -0.57
N ARG A 81 -17.37 -4.02 -1.40
CA ARG A 81 -18.67 -4.66 -1.27
C ARG A 81 -18.87 -5.80 -2.27
N ASN A 82 -19.65 -6.79 -1.83
CA ASN A 82 -20.08 -7.91 -2.68
C ASN A 82 -18.91 -8.69 -3.31
N LEU A 83 -17.81 -8.82 -2.57
CA LEU A 83 -16.69 -9.66 -2.97
C LEU A 83 -17.03 -11.14 -2.77
N THR A 84 -16.59 -11.98 -3.70
CA THR A 84 -16.66 -13.43 -3.51
C THR A 84 -15.27 -13.94 -3.16
N ILE A 85 -15.10 -14.40 -1.92
CA ILE A 85 -13.85 -14.93 -1.39
C ILE A 85 -14.09 -16.35 -0.89
N CYS A 86 -13.34 -17.31 -1.41
CA CYS A 86 -13.49 -18.74 -1.05
C CYS A 86 -14.93 -19.27 -1.19
N GLY A 87 -15.64 -18.81 -2.22
CA GLY A 87 -17.03 -19.20 -2.47
C GLY A 87 -18.08 -18.52 -1.58
N ARG A 88 -17.66 -17.59 -0.71
CA ARG A 88 -18.56 -16.77 0.13
C ARG A 88 -18.66 -15.36 -0.43
N THR A 89 -19.88 -14.81 -0.47
CA THR A 89 -20.11 -13.42 -0.84
C THR A 89 -20.24 -12.56 0.40
N GLY A 90 -19.51 -11.43 0.42
CA GLY A 90 -19.46 -10.55 1.59
C GLY A 90 -18.77 -9.22 1.33
N ASN A 91 -18.52 -8.51 2.41
CA ASN A 91 -17.80 -7.23 2.39
C ASN A 91 -16.45 -7.36 3.06
N LEU A 92 -15.46 -6.64 2.53
CA LEU A 92 -14.16 -6.50 3.14
C LEU A 92 -14.08 -5.13 3.81
N HIS A 93 -13.84 -5.14 5.11
CA HIS A 93 -13.76 -3.93 5.94
C HIS A 93 -12.32 -3.62 6.30
N PHE A 94 -12.02 -2.32 6.40
CA PHE A 94 -10.71 -1.78 6.68
C PHE A 94 -10.75 -0.99 8.00
N ILE A 95 -9.93 -1.41 8.96
CA ILE A 95 -9.95 -0.89 10.33
C ILE A 95 -8.53 -0.55 10.73
N ARG A 96 -8.36 0.55 11.46
CA ARG A 96 -7.07 0.99 12.00
C ARG A 96 -7.19 1.50 13.41
N PHE A 97 -6.13 1.32 14.19
CA PHE A 97 -6.02 1.88 15.54
C PHE A 97 -4.55 2.05 15.93
N PRO A 98 -4.24 2.98 16.86
CA PRO A 98 -2.87 3.20 17.31
C PRO A 98 -2.27 1.95 17.95
N THR A 99 -0.99 1.66 17.65
CA THR A 99 -0.29 0.47 18.19
C THR A 99 -0.21 0.48 19.71
N VAL A 100 -0.23 1.66 20.35
CA VAL A 100 -0.30 1.78 21.82
C VAL A 100 -1.60 1.20 22.40
N ALA A 101 -2.65 1.05 21.60
CA ALA A 101 -3.92 0.44 22.00
C ALA A 101 -3.94 -1.09 21.81
N MET A 102 -2.83 -1.73 21.40
CA MET A 102 -2.78 -3.17 21.10
C MET A 102 -3.20 -4.03 22.29
N HIS A 103 -2.79 -3.70 23.50
CA HIS A 103 -3.20 -4.47 24.69
C HIS A 103 -4.72 -4.47 24.91
N ARG A 104 -5.42 -3.39 24.55
CA ARG A 104 -6.89 -3.35 24.60
C ARG A 104 -7.51 -4.27 23.55
N PHE A 105 -6.92 -4.35 22.37
CA PHE A 105 -7.36 -5.28 21.34
C PHE A 105 -7.17 -6.75 21.77
N ILE A 106 -5.99 -7.08 22.34
CA ILE A 106 -5.69 -8.44 22.85
C ILE A 106 -6.67 -8.79 24.01
N GLN A 107 -6.91 -7.84 24.92
CA GLN A 107 -7.88 -8.01 26.01
C GLN A 107 -9.29 -8.29 25.46
N MET A 108 -9.71 -7.53 24.44
CA MET A 108 -10.98 -7.75 23.78
C MET A 108 -11.04 -9.14 23.12
N GLY A 109 -9.97 -9.57 22.48
CA GLY A 109 -9.86 -10.92 21.90
C GLY A 109 -10.09 -12.01 22.96
N ARG A 110 -9.53 -11.85 24.17
CA ARG A 110 -9.76 -12.71 25.30
C ARG A 110 -11.23 -12.67 25.76
N ASP A 111 -11.76 -11.46 26.00
CA ASP A 111 -13.11 -11.27 26.53
C ASP A 111 -14.21 -11.74 25.57
N LYS A 112 -13.89 -11.76 24.26
CA LYS A 112 -14.76 -12.27 23.19
C LYS A 112 -14.45 -13.72 22.80
N HIS A 113 -13.56 -14.38 23.53
CA HIS A 113 -13.18 -15.78 23.31
C HIS A 113 -12.73 -16.08 21.85
N PHE A 114 -11.86 -15.25 21.29
CA PHE A 114 -11.32 -15.45 19.93
C PHE A 114 -10.64 -16.81 19.77
N SER A 115 -9.99 -17.34 20.81
CA SER A 115 -9.34 -18.64 20.81
C SER A 115 -10.29 -19.82 20.62
N SER A 116 -11.59 -19.66 20.98
CA SER A 116 -12.59 -20.69 20.69
C SER A 116 -12.90 -20.84 19.20
N LEU A 117 -12.59 -19.81 18.39
CA LEU A 117 -12.88 -19.74 16.96
C LEU A 117 -11.64 -20.01 16.12
N HIS A 118 -10.50 -19.45 16.53
CA HIS A 118 -9.21 -19.58 15.88
C HIS A 118 -8.11 -19.74 16.92
N THR A 119 -7.20 -20.67 16.66
CA THR A 119 -5.97 -20.79 17.45
C THR A 119 -4.83 -19.95 16.85
N THR A 120 -4.94 -19.56 15.59
CA THR A 120 -3.87 -18.87 14.85
C THR A 120 -4.42 -17.65 14.13
N LEU A 121 -3.74 -16.52 14.31
CA LEU A 121 -3.98 -15.27 13.59
C LEU A 121 -2.82 -15.00 12.63
N CYS A 122 -3.11 -14.57 11.41
CA CYS A 122 -2.10 -14.12 10.46
C CYS A 122 -1.80 -12.64 10.68
N ALA A 123 -0.53 -12.33 10.97
CA ALA A 123 -0.07 -10.99 11.20
C ALA A 123 1.28 -10.71 10.54
N THR A 124 1.46 -9.49 10.06
CA THR A 124 2.71 -8.98 9.52
C THR A 124 3.14 -7.70 10.23
N GLY A 125 4.28 -7.15 9.85
CA GLY A 125 4.87 -5.95 10.45
C GLY A 125 5.66 -6.24 11.73
N GLY A 126 6.49 -5.30 12.16
CA GLY A 126 7.39 -5.47 13.32
C GLY A 126 6.67 -5.74 14.64
N GLY A 127 5.43 -5.24 14.78
CA GLY A 127 4.62 -5.49 15.96
C GLY A 127 4.15 -6.94 16.11
N ALA A 128 4.09 -7.72 15.04
CA ALA A 128 3.77 -9.15 15.11
C ALA A 128 4.79 -9.91 15.97
N TYR A 129 6.05 -9.53 15.91
CA TYR A 129 7.11 -10.07 16.77
C TYR A 129 7.02 -9.50 18.20
N LYS A 130 6.75 -8.20 18.35
CA LYS A 130 6.71 -7.53 19.63
C LYS A 130 5.59 -8.06 20.52
N PHE A 131 4.39 -8.28 19.98
CA PHE A 131 3.20 -8.66 20.73
C PHE A 131 2.87 -10.16 20.72
N GLU A 132 3.72 -11.00 20.09
CA GLU A 132 3.50 -12.45 20.01
C GLU A 132 3.21 -13.10 21.37
N ASN A 133 4.03 -12.77 22.37
CA ASN A 133 3.88 -13.34 23.70
C ASN A 133 2.58 -12.88 24.36
N ASP A 134 2.18 -11.63 24.16
CA ASP A 134 0.93 -11.09 24.74
C ASP A 134 -0.30 -11.76 24.15
N PHE A 135 -0.31 -12.01 22.82
CA PHE A 135 -1.39 -12.77 22.18
C PHE A 135 -1.48 -14.19 22.73
N ARG A 136 -0.36 -14.87 22.88
CA ARG A 136 -0.30 -16.24 23.40
C ARG A 136 -0.74 -16.32 24.85
N THR A 137 -0.23 -15.43 25.72
CA THR A 137 -0.47 -15.53 27.18
C THR A 137 -1.78 -14.94 27.62
N MET A 138 -2.26 -13.85 26.98
CA MET A 138 -3.47 -13.14 27.39
C MET A 138 -4.72 -13.61 26.65
N ALA A 139 -4.60 -14.01 25.39
CA ALA A 139 -5.74 -14.34 24.54
C ALA A 139 -5.75 -15.79 24.05
N ASP A 140 -4.75 -16.61 24.41
CA ASP A 140 -4.57 -17.98 23.96
C ASP A 140 -4.59 -18.10 22.43
N LEU A 141 -3.91 -17.15 21.77
CA LEU A 141 -3.84 -17.03 20.33
C LEU A 141 -2.38 -17.08 19.85
N GLU A 142 -2.12 -17.90 18.86
CA GLU A 142 -0.83 -17.97 18.20
C GLU A 142 -0.79 -17.01 17.00
N LEU A 143 0.28 -16.19 16.89
CA LEU A 143 0.50 -15.37 15.72
C LEU A 143 1.33 -16.13 14.68
N LEU A 144 0.76 -16.36 13.50
CA LEU A 144 1.54 -16.71 12.31
C LEU A 144 2.15 -15.42 11.74
N LYS A 145 3.44 -15.25 12.00
CA LYS A 145 4.19 -14.08 11.56
C LYS A 145 4.58 -14.24 10.10
N LEU A 146 4.20 -13.27 9.28
CA LEU A 146 4.41 -13.25 7.85
C LEU A 146 5.40 -12.13 7.48
N ASP A 147 6.14 -12.33 6.40
CA ASP A 147 7.02 -11.28 5.87
C ASP A 147 6.21 -10.05 5.44
N GLU A 148 6.67 -8.87 5.87
CA GLU A 148 5.96 -7.60 5.65
C GLU A 148 5.93 -7.25 4.16
N LEU A 149 7.02 -7.49 3.44
CA LEU A 149 7.16 -7.09 2.05
C LEU A 149 6.40 -8.05 1.12
N ASP A 150 6.40 -9.34 1.42
CA ASP A 150 5.57 -10.33 0.72
C ASP A 150 4.10 -10.01 0.85
N CYS A 151 3.63 -9.73 2.07
CA CYS A 151 2.26 -9.35 2.33
C CYS A 151 1.88 -8.04 1.62
N LEU A 152 2.77 -7.04 1.63
CA LEU A 152 2.57 -5.76 0.96
C LEU A 152 2.34 -5.94 -0.54
N ILE A 153 3.22 -6.68 -1.22
CA ILE A 153 3.12 -6.91 -2.68
C ILE A 153 1.88 -7.72 -3.02
N GLN A 154 1.61 -8.81 -2.28
CA GLN A 154 0.44 -9.65 -2.54
C GLN A 154 -0.87 -8.89 -2.31
N GLY A 155 -0.95 -8.11 -1.23
CA GLY A 155 -2.12 -7.31 -0.92
C GLY A 155 -2.38 -6.23 -1.97
N LEU A 156 -1.32 -5.55 -2.44
CA LEU A 156 -1.41 -4.56 -3.51
C LEU A 156 -1.96 -5.17 -4.80
N LEU A 157 -1.38 -6.28 -5.25
CA LEU A 157 -1.81 -6.94 -6.49
C LEU A 157 -3.25 -7.47 -6.38
N TYR A 158 -3.65 -7.95 -5.20
CA TYR A 158 -5.03 -8.41 -4.99
C TYR A 158 -6.03 -7.26 -5.07
N ILE A 159 -5.81 -6.18 -4.33
CA ILE A 159 -6.72 -5.03 -4.31
C ILE A 159 -6.83 -4.39 -5.70
N ASP A 160 -5.71 -4.24 -6.42
CA ASP A 160 -5.73 -3.74 -7.79
C ASP A 160 -6.57 -4.65 -8.71
N SER A 161 -6.42 -5.98 -8.59
CA SER A 161 -7.19 -6.94 -9.39
C SER A 161 -8.69 -6.91 -9.13
N VAL A 162 -9.09 -6.55 -7.91
CA VAL A 162 -10.51 -6.41 -7.50
C VAL A 162 -11.07 -5.05 -7.94
N GLY A 163 -10.22 -4.02 -7.92
CA GLY A 163 -10.61 -2.63 -8.12
C GLY A 163 -11.39 -2.06 -6.94
N PHE A 164 -11.77 -0.81 -7.07
CA PHE A 164 -12.50 -0.08 -6.03
C PHE A 164 -13.91 0.30 -6.52
N ASN A 165 -14.92 -0.46 -6.08
CA ASN A 165 -16.34 -0.22 -6.41
C ASN A 165 -16.61 -0.05 -7.91
N GLY A 166 -15.94 -0.84 -8.76
CA GLY A 166 -16.09 -0.81 -10.21
C GLY A 166 -15.17 0.17 -10.95
N HIS A 167 -14.26 0.83 -10.22
CA HIS A 167 -13.22 1.71 -10.77
C HIS A 167 -11.84 1.12 -10.51
N PRO A 168 -10.81 1.53 -11.28
CA PRO A 168 -9.44 1.17 -10.97
C PRO A 168 -9.03 1.63 -9.57
N GLU A 169 -8.28 0.81 -8.87
CA GLU A 169 -7.71 1.10 -7.56
C GLU A 169 -6.60 2.15 -7.66
N CYS A 170 -5.82 2.09 -8.74
CA CYS A 170 -4.69 2.95 -8.98
C CYS A 170 -5.09 4.27 -9.65
N TYR A 171 -4.36 5.33 -9.30
CA TYR A 171 -4.48 6.64 -9.92
C TYR A 171 -3.14 7.35 -10.03
N TYR A 172 -3.09 8.39 -10.88
CA TYR A 172 -1.98 9.32 -10.99
C TYR A 172 -2.49 10.75 -11.13
N PHE A 173 -1.57 11.71 -11.06
CA PHE A 173 -1.88 13.11 -11.37
C PHE A 173 -1.39 13.44 -12.77
N GLU A 174 -2.32 13.89 -13.62
CA GLU A 174 -2.03 14.47 -14.92
C GLU A 174 -1.60 15.93 -14.71
N ASN A 175 -0.59 16.39 -15.47
CA ASN A 175 -0.02 17.74 -15.37
C ASN A 175 0.41 18.13 -13.93
N PRO A 176 1.22 17.33 -13.22
CA PRO A 176 1.54 17.61 -11.82
C PRO A 176 2.37 18.88 -11.63
N SER A 177 2.98 19.40 -12.71
CA SER A 177 3.73 20.65 -12.72
C SER A 177 2.85 21.88 -12.86
N ASP A 178 1.60 21.73 -13.25
CA ASP A 178 0.62 22.81 -13.37
C ASP A 178 -0.43 22.74 -12.26
N THR A 179 -0.30 23.60 -11.26
CA THR A 179 -1.19 23.61 -10.09
C THR A 179 -2.65 23.84 -10.42
N GLN A 180 -2.96 24.52 -11.54
CA GLN A 180 -4.34 24.80 -11.96
C GLN A 180 -4.97 23.64 -12.73
N ASN A 181 -4.15 22.89 -13.49
CA ASN A 181 -4.61 21.77 -14.33
C ASN A 181 -4.12 20.40 -13.81
N CYS A 182 -3.73 20.30 -12.55
CA CYS A 182 -3.33 19.05 -11.91
C CYS A 182 -4.57 18.20 -11.58
N ILE A 183 -4.85 17.22 -12.41
CA ILE A 183 -6.08 16.41 -12.35
C ILE A 183 -5.75 14.99 -11.93
N LYS A 184 -6.49 14.46 -10.95
CA LYS A 184 -6.45 13.04 -10.57
C LYS A 184 -7.10 12.19 -11.67
N ARG A 185 -6.37 11.19 -12.20
CA ARG A 185 -6.81 10.27 -13.23
C ARG A 185 -6.68 8.82 -12.77
N PRO A 186 -7.70 7.99 -12.93
CA PRO A 186 -7.58 6.57 -12.69
C PRO A 186 -6.66 5.92 -13.73
N CYS A 187 -5.98 4.85 -13.34
CA CYS A 187 -5.21 4.01 -14.26
C CYS A 187 -5.27 2.54 -13.83
N CYS A 188 -5.14 1.64 -14.80
CA CYS A 188 -4.95 0.22 -14.53
C CYS A 188 -3.46 -0.09 -14.38
N LEU A 189 -3.13 -1.00 -13.46
CA LEU A 189 -1.75 -1.46 -13.28
C LEU A 189 -1.35 -2.55 -14.29
N ASP A 190 -1.93 -2.53 -15.49
CA ASP A 190 -1.54 -3.44 -16.57
C ASP A 190 -0.05 -3.30 -16.88
N ASN A 191 0.65 -4.44 -16.98
CA ASN A 191 2.10 -4.48 -17.19
C ASN A 191 2.90 -3.66 -16.16
N LEU A 192 2.54 -3.81 -14.88
CA LEU A 192 3.10 -3.04 -13.77
C LEU A 192 4.62 -3.19 -13.63
N PHE A 193 5.16 -4.36 -13.97
CA PHE A 193 6.57 -4.71 -13.78
C PHE A 193 7.45 -4.35 -14.98
N PRO A 194 8.70 -3.92 -14.75
CA PRO A 194 9.29 -3.62 -13.44
C PRO A 194 8.78 -2.30 -12.85
N MET A 195 8.68 -2.23 -11.52
CA MET A 195 8.29 -1.01 -10.79
C MET A 195 9.17 -0.75 -9.58
N LEU A 196 9.21 0.50 -9.14
CA LEU A 196 9.70 0.85 -7.81
C LEU A 196 8.51 0.98 -6.86
N LEU A 197 8.52 0.24 -5.76
CA LEU A 197 7.50 0.34 -4.71
C LEU A 197 8.07 1.09 -3.51
N VAL A 198 7.47 2.20 -3.15
CA VAL A 198 7.87 3.08 -2.04
C VAL A 198 6.82 3.01 -0.95
N ASN A 199 7.10 2.26 0.11
CA ASN A 199 6.21 2.12 1.27
C ASN A 199 6.55 3.16 2.33
N ILE A 200 5.65 4.12 2.55
CA ILE A 200 5.81 5.24 3.48
C ILE A 200 4.94 5.00 4.72
N GLY A 201 5.52 4.30 5.70
CA GLY A 201 4.96 4.11 7.03
C GLY A 201 5.54 5.08 8.05
N SER A 202 5.90 4.59 9.25
CA SER A 202 6.65 5.38 10.25
C SER A 202 8.05 5.76 9.72
N GLY A 203 8.73 4.82 9.06
CA GLY A 203 9.87 5.02 8.17
C GLY A 203 9.49 4.72 6.73
N VAL A 204 10.48 4.56 5.86
CA VAL A 204 10.29 4.31 4.43
C VAL A 204 11.11 3.10 3.99
N SER A 205 10.50 2.19 3.25
CA SER A 205 11.18 1.12 2.53
C SER A 205 10.97 1.27 1.03
N ILE A 206 12.03 1.09 0.26
CA ILE A 206 12.03 1.20 -1.21
C ILE A 206 12.45 -0.14 -1.80
N LEU A 207 11.59 -0.68 -2.66
CA LEU A 207 11.72 -2.00 -3.27
C LEU A 207 11.76 -1.87 -4.79
N ALA A 208 12.69 -2.54 -5.44
CA ALA A 208 12.60 -2.81 -6.87
C ALA A 208 11.88 -4.13 -7.06
N VAL A 209 10.72 -4.09 -7.72
CA VAL A 209 9.87 -5.25 -7.96
C VAL A 209 9.88 -5.55 -9.45
N ASN A 210 10.50 -6.67 -9.82
CA ASN A 210 10.65 -7.08 -11.20
C ASN A 210 9.51 -7.99 -11.68
N GLU A 211 8.99 -8.81 -10.77
CA GLU A 211 7.87 -9.73 -10.95
C GLU A 211 7.17 -9.92 -9.59
N LYS A 212 6.02 -10.59 -9.58
CA LYS A 212 5.22 -10.83 -8.37
C LYS A 212 6.03 -11.45 -7.23
N ASP A 213 6.89 -12.41 -7.54
CA ASP A 213 7.69 -13.16 -6.56
C ASP A 213 9.19 -12.84 -6.69
N SER A 214 9.54 -11.76 -7.39
CA SER A 214 10.91 -11.30 -7.62
C SER A 214 11.06 -9.83 -7.28
N TYR A 215 11.50 -9.55 -6.08
CA TYR A 215 11.77 -8.20 -5.61
C TYR A 215 13.02 -8.16 -4.74
N LYS A 216 13.58 -6.96 -4.60
CA LYS A 216 14.64 -6.69 -3.64
C LYS A 216 14.39 -5.38 -2.92
N ARG A 217 14.75 -5.31 -1.65
CA ARG A 217 14.81 -4.05 -0.93
C ARG A 217 16.06 -3.29 -1.40
N VAL A 218 15.87 -2.16 -2.05
CA VAL A 218 16.96 -1.32 -2.57
C VAL A 218 17.56 -0.48 -1.43
N THR A 219 16.70 0.23 -0.72
CA THR A 219 17.10 1.13 0.37
C THR A 219 15.91 1.48 1.27
N GLY A 220 16.10 2.41 2.17
CA GLY A 220 15.08 3.01 3.01
C GLY A 220 15.61 4.24 3.72
N THR A 221 14.72 4.97 4.37
CA THR A 221 15.06 6.09 5.24
C THR A 221 14.21 6.07 6.49
N SER A 222 14.76 6.54 7.61
CA SER A 222 14.00 6.74 8.84
C SER A 222 13.12 8.01 8.80
N LEU A 223 13.28 8.85 7.77
CA LEU A 223 12.49 10.07 7.57
C LEU A 223 11.18 9.74 6.87
N GLY A 224 10.19 9.31 7.64
CA GLY A 224 8.85 8.94 7.17
C GLY A 224 7.74 9.62 7.94
N GLY A 225 6.56 8.99 7.95
CA GLY A 225 5.37 9.51 8.64
C GLY A 225 5.54 9.67 10.15
N GLY A 226 6.32 8.79 10.78
CA GLY A 226 6.66 8.91 12.20
C GLY A 226 7.52 10.16 12.49
N THR A 227 8.46 10.47 11.61
CA THR A 227 9.29 11.68 11.74
C THR A 227 8.43 12.93 11.53
N PHE A 228 7.56 12.94 10.51
CA PHE A 228 6.64 14.04 10.28
C PHE A 228 5.81 14.35 11.52
N LEU A 229 5.10 13.34 12.04
CA LEU A 229 4.25 13.52 13.22
C LEU A 229 5.07 13.96 14.44
N GLY A 230 6.19 13.28 14.72
CA GLY A 230 7.03 13.60 15.87
C GLY A 230 7.57 15.02 15.86
N LEU A 231 8.02 15.51 14.70
CA LEU A 231 8.48 16.89 14.54
C LEU A 231 7.31 17.89 14.64
N CYS A 232 6.15 17.58 14.04
CA CYS A 232 4.97 18.43 14.18
C CYS A 232 4.52 18.54 15.66
N CYS A 233 4.45 17.43 16.38
CA CYS A 233 4.14 17.46 17.82
C CYS A 233 5.12 18.35 18.60
N LEU A 234 6.42 18.24 18.30
CA LEU A 234 7.47 19.02 18.97
C LEU A 234 7.40 20.51 18.64
N LEU A 235 7.19 20.86 17.36
CA LEU A 235 7.27 22.22 16.86
C LEU A 235 5.97 23.00 17.03
N THR A 236 4.82 22.32 16.96
CA THR A 236 3.50 22.97 16.93
C THR A 236 2.62 22.64 18.14
N GLY A 237 2.91 21.53 18.82
CA GLY A 237 2.09 21.02 19.91
C GLY A 237 0.85 20.24 19.47
N CYS A 238 0.73 19.86 18.19
CA CYS A 238 -0.33 18.97 17.73
C CYS A 238 -0.17 17.57 18.34
N GLU A 239 -1.26 16.81 18.42
CA GLU A 239 -1.27 15.49 19.05
C GLU A 239 -1.56 14.36 18.07
N THR A 240 -2.16 14.67 16.91
CA THR A 240 -2.61 13.67 15.94
C THR A 240 -2.05 13.93 14.54
N PHE A 241 -2.01 12.86 13.73
CA PHE A 241 -1.58 12.96 12.33
C PHE A 241 -2.54 13.82 11.49
N GLU A 242 -3.83 13.70 11.74
CA GLU A 242 -4.88 14.47 11.06
C GLU A 242 -4.73 15.97 11.37
N GLU A 243 -4.50 16.33 12.64
CA GLU A 243 -4.27 17.71 13.07
C GLU A 243 -2.99 18.30 12.42
N ALA A 244 -1.89 17.51 12.40
CA ALA A 244 -0.66 17.92 11.74
C ALA A 244 -0.86 18.17 10.24
N LEU A 245 -1.63 17.34 9.54
CA LEU A 245 -1.97 17.53 8.13
C LEU A 245 -2.87 18.75 7.91
N GLU A 246 -3.84 18.97 8.79
CA GLU A 246 -4.72 20.14 8.72
C GLU A 246 -3.91 21.43 8.87
N MET A 247 -3.00 21.51 9.84
CA MET A 247 -2.08 22.64 9.98
C MET A 247 -1.22 22.81 8.71
N ALA A 248 -0.59 21.72 8.24
CA ALA A 248 0.24 21.76 7.04
C ALA A 248 -0.53 22.20 5.78
N SER A 249 -1.82 21.93 5.69
CA SER A 249 -2.65 22.36 4.57
C SER A 249 -2.88 23.88 4.52
N LYS A 250 -2.82 24.54 5.66
CA LYS A 250 -3.04 25.98 5.83
C LYS A 250 -1.74 26.81 5.78
N GLY A 251 -0.59 26.14 5.97
CA GLY A 251 0.71 26.80 6.04
C GLY A 251 1.38 27.01 4.70
N ASP A 252 2.41 27.87 4.70
CA ASP A 252 3.31 28.11 3.59
C ASP A 252 4.77 27.83 4.01
N SER A 253 5.36 26.78 3.41
CA SER A 253 6.74 26.37 3.71
C SER A 253 7.78 27.41 3.28
N THR A 254 7.46 28.32 2.36
CA THR A 254 8.41 29.34 1.88
C THR A 254 8.76 30.36 2.95
N ASN A 255 7.96 30.50 4.00
CA ASN A 255 8.27 31.31 5.17
C ASN A 255 9.34 30.68 6.07
N VAL A 256 9.52 29.37 5.98
CA VAL A 256 10.42 28.55 6.81
C VAL A 256 11.66 28.12 6.03
N ASP A 257 11.44 27.67 4.78
CA ASP A 257 12.47 27.14 3.90
C ASP A 257 13.19 28.28 3.15
N LYS A 258 14.49 28.13 2.95
CA LYS A 258 15.25 28.98 2.07
C LYS A 258 15.20 28.47 0.64
N LEU A 259 14.76 29.30 -0.30
CA LEU A 259 14.60 28.94 -1.70
C LEU A 259 15.87 29.23 -2.51
N VAL A 260 15.96 28.70 -3.72
CA VAL A 260 17.04 28.98 -4.67
C VAL A 260 17.17 30.50 -4.94
N LYS A 261 16.03 31.17 -5.14
CA LYS A 261 16.03 32.67 -5.34
C LYS A 261 16.59 33.43 -4.15
N ASP A 262 16.47 32.93 -2.93
CA ASP A 262 17.00 33.61 -1.73
C ASP A 262 18.53 33.56 -1.65
N ILE A 263 19.15 32.63 -2.40
CA ILE A 263 20.59 32.43 -2.45
C ILE A 263 21.16 33.06 -3.71
N TYR A 264 20.53 32.85 -4.88
CA TYR A 264 21.07 33.25 -6.20
C TYR A 264 20.38 34.45 -6.79
N GLY A 265 19.34 35.01 -6.15
CA GLY A 265 18.58 36.17 -6.64
C GLY A 265 17.53 35.81 -7.74
N GLY A 266 17.41 34.57 -8.13
CA GLY A 266 16.52 34.08 -9.18
C GLY A 266 16.74 32.59 -9.47
N ASP A 267 16.44 32.16 -10.71
CA ASP A 267 16.70 30.80 -11.18
C ASP A 267 18.21 30.56 -11.31
N TYR A 268 18.66 29.36 -10.88
CA TYR A 268 20.04 28.96 -11.11
C TYR A 268 20.13 28.13 -12.42
N GLN A 269 20.22 28.85 -13.52
CA GLN A 269 20.12 28.32 -14.89
C GLN A 269 21.16 27.23 -15.20
N ARG A 270 22.40 27.35 -14.66
CA ARG A 270 23.48 26.38 -14.90
C ARG A 270 23.06 24.92 -14.60
N PHE A 271 22.22 24.71 -13.60
CA PHE A 271 21.73 23.41 -13.19
C PHE A 271 20.22 23.22 -13.43
N GLY A 272 19.55 24.17 -14.07
CA GLY A 272 18.12 24.13 -14.33
C GLY A 272 17.28 24.18 -13.07
N LEU A 273 17.77 24.82 -11.99
CA LEU A 273 17.04 24.96 -10.74
C LEU A 273 16.17 26.21 -10.78
N GLN A 274 14.87 26.04 -10.60
CA GLN A 274 13.94 27.15 -10.50
C GLN A 274 14.15 27.92 -9.19
N GLY A 275 13.99 29.22 -9.20
CA GLY A 275 14.09 30.08 -8.02
C GLY A 275 13.12 29.71 -6.90
N SER A 276 11.98 29.06 -7.23
CA SER A 276 10.99 28.57 -6.28
C SER A 276 11.36 27.24 -5.63
N ALA A 277 12.40 26.55 -6.11
CA ALA A 277 12.83 25.28 -5.51
C ALA A 277 13.43 25.50 -4.12
N VAL A 278 13.17 24.56 -3.20
CA VAL A 278 13.77 24.57 -1.86
C VAL A 278 15.27 24.31 -1.97
N ALA A 279 16.08 25.25 -1.52
CA ALA A 279 17.53 25.11 -1.44
C ALA A 279 17.99 24.59 -0.07
N SER A 280 17.31 25.02 0.99
CA SER A 280 17.59 24.56 2.37
C SER A 280 16.31 24.51 3.18
N SER A 281 15.86 23.31 3.49
CA SER A 281 14.72 23.12 4.39
C SER A 281 15.02 23.75 5.76
N PHE A 282 14.05 24.45 6.31
CA PHE A 282 14.18 25.22 7.53
C PHE A 282 15.29 26.29 7.50
N GLY A 283 15.77 26.67 6.32
CA GLY A 283 16.93 27.57 6.18
C GLY A 283 16.73 29.00 6.72
N HIS A 284 15.49 29.49 6.79
CA HIS A 284 15.17 30.76 7.41
C HIS A 284 15.17 30.72 8.95
N MET A 285 15.04 29.53 9.54
CA MET A 285 14.94 29.35 10.98
C MET A 285 16.26 29.53 11.73
N MET A 286 17.36 29.86 11.03
CA MET A 286 18.60 30.29 11.65
C MET A 286 18.49 31.71 12.23
N SER A 287 17.61 32.60 11.69
CA SER A 287 17.32 33.92 12.26
C SER A 287 16.38 33.82 13.45
N LYS A 288 16.74 34.49 14.56
CA LYS A 288 15.88 34.59 15.75
C LYS A 288 14.58 35.33 15.42
N GLU A 289 14.67 36.47 14.72
CA GLU A 289 13.51 37.26 14.33
C GLU A 289 12.49 36.45 13.53
N LYS A 290 12.98 35.61 12.59
CA LYS A 290 12.13 34.70 11.81
C LYS A 290 11.45 33.68 12.70
N ARG A 291 12.19 33.05 13.63
CA ARG A 291 11.61 32.07 14.55
C ARG A 291 10.52 32.65 15.45
N ASP A 292 10.69 33.91 15.88
CA ASP A 292 9.74 34.54 16.78
C ASP A 292 8.42 34.94 16.09
N SER A 293 8.41 35.02 14.75
CA SER A 293 7.26 35.44 13.94
C SER A 293 6.57 34.33 13.15
N ILE A 294 7.13 33.12 13.12
CA ILE A 294 6.63 32.03 12.27
C ILE A 294 5.36 31.38 12.85
N SER A 295 4.41 31.03 11.98
CA SER A 295 3.20 30.31 12.38
C SER A 295 3.46 28.81 12.57
N LYS A 296 2.59 28.16 13.38
CA LYS A 296 2.63 26.71 13.55
C LYS A 296 2.26 25.96 12.27
N GLU A 297 1.38 26.53 11.48
CA GLU A 297 0.93 26.05 10.19
C GLU A 297 2.10 26.02 9.20
N ASP A 298 2.91 27.07 9.15
CA ASP A 298 4.09 27.13 8.28
C ASP A 298 5.15 26.10 8.70
N LEU A 299 5.37 25.90 9.99
CA LEU A 299 6.27 24.87 10.51
C LEU A 299 5.79 23.47 10.15
N ALA A 300 4.49 23.20 10.29
CA ALA A 300 3.90 21.92 9.90
C ALA A 300 4.03 21.68 8.38
N ARG A 301 3.79 22.73 7.57
CA ARG A 301 3.96 22.68 6.11
C ARG A 301 5.39 22.42 5.71
N ALA A 302 6.35 23.13 6.28
CA ALA A 302 7.77 22.95 5.99
C ALA A 302 8.25 21.54 6.39
N THR A 303 7.79 21.02 7.53
CA THR A 303 8.09 19.66 7.96
C THR A 303 7.56 18.64 6.95
N LEU A 304 6.31 18.77 6.49
CA LEU A 304 5.70 17.90 5.48
C LEU A 304 6.47 17.94 4.15
N VAL A 305 6.80 19.13 3.67
CA VAL A 305 7.56 19.35 2.41
C VAL A 305 8.95 18.75 2.52
N THR A 306 9.66 18.95 3.63
CA THR A 306 11.00 18.41 3.87
C THR A 306 11.01 16.88 3.78
N ILE A 307 10.12 16.22 4.49
CA ILE A 307 10.01 14.75 4.49
C ILE A 307 9.64 14.24 3.10
N THR A 308 8.64 14.86 2.46
CA THR A 308 8.15 14.43 1.15
C THR A 308 9.21 14.60 0.06
N ASN A 309 9.93 15.72 0.02
CA ASN A 309 10.99 15.98 -0.95
C ASN A 309 12.18 15.02 -0.77
N ASN A 310 12.51 14.68 0.49
CA ASN A 310 13.55 13.69 0.77
C ASN A 310 13.17 12.32 0.21
N ILE A 311 11.95 11.86 0.47
CA ILE A 311 11.43 10.59 -0.06
C ILE A 311 11.43 10.61 -1.59
N GLY A 312 10.91 11.67 -2.21
CA GLY A 312 10.87 11.82 -3.67
C GLY A 312 12.26 11.80 -4.31
N SER A 313 13.23 12.47 -3.73
CA SER A 313 14.62 12.47 -4.21
C SER A 313 15.26 11.09 -4.17
N ILE A 314 15.08 10.35 -3.06
CA ILE A 314 15.62 8.99 -2.91
C ILE A 314 14.91 8.05 -3.89
N ALA A 315 13.59 8.10 -3.99
CA ALA A 315 12.81 7.25 -4.90
C ALA A 315 13.22 7.46 -6.37
N ARG A 316 13.37 8.72 -6.79
CA ARG A 316 13.86 9.05 -8.14
C ARG A 316 15.26 8.48 -8.41
N MET A 317 16.18 8.64 -7.47
CA MET A 317 17.54 8.10 -7.64
C MET A 317 17.55 6.59 -7.71
N CYS A 318 16.72 5.91 -6.92
CA CYS A 318 16.56 4.46 -7.00
C CYS A 318 16.00 4.03 -8.36
N ALA A 319 14.93 4.68 -8.86
CA ALA A 319 14.33 4.33 -10.15
C ALA A 319 15.30 4.51 -11.33
N VAL A 320 16.17 5.53 -11.29
CA VAL A 320 17.16 5.78 -12.35
C VAL A 320 18.33 4.80 -12.28
N ASN A 321 18.76 4.40 -11.07
CA ASN A 321 19.96 3.59 -10.88
C ASN A 321 19.69 2.07 -10.84
N GLU A 322 18.43 1.65 -10.61
CA GLU A 322 18.09 0.24 -10.60
C GLU A 322 17.81 -0.24 -12.04
N PRO A 323 18.68 -1.07 -12.60
CA PRO A 323 18.39 -1.76 -13.86
C PRO A 323 17.30 -2.81 -13.59
N GLY A 324 16.31 -2.91 -14.46
CA GLY A 324 15.42 -4.06 -14.47
C GLY A 324 16.22 -5.36 -14.56
N ASP A 325 15.73 -6.44 -13.94
CA ASP A 325 16.47 -7.71 -13.84
C ASP A 325 16.67 -8.37 -15.21
N GLN A 326 17.91 -8.34 -15.74
CA GLN A 326 18.29 -9.06 -16.95
C GLN A 326 17.98 -10.56 -16.87
N ALA A 327 18.04 -11.14 -15.67
CA ALA A 327 17.79 -12.57 -15.48
C ALA A 327 16.30 -12.91 -15.62
N ALA A 328 15.38 -12.01 -15.29
CA ALA A 328 13.94 -12.20 -15.54
C ALA A 328 13.64 -12.26 -17.04
N LEU A 329 14.26 -11.37 -17.83
CA LEU A 329 14.14 -11.36 -19.27
C LEU A 329 14.71 -12.65 -19.90
N TYR A 330 15.89 -13.10 -19.46
CA TYR A 330 16.47 -14.37 -19.89
C TYR A 330 15.60 -15.58 -19.54
N ARG A 331 14.92 -15.55 -18.37
CA ARG A 331 13.96 -16.61 -17.99
C ARG A 331 12.75 -16.60 -18.89
N ALA A 332 12.16 -15.45 -19.19
CA ALA A 332 11.03 -15.31 -20.12
C ALA A 332 11.38 -15.83 -21.52
N PHE A 333 12.56 -15.47 -22.05
CA PHE A 333 13.01 -15.97 -23.35
C PHE A 333 13.30 -17.48 -23.36
N ARG A 334 13.75 -18.06 -22.26
CA ARG A 334 14.01 -19.52 -22.17
C ARG A 334 12.73 -20.34 -22.24
N VAL A 335 11.60 -19.80 -21.79
CA VAL A 335 10.28 -20.45 -21.89
C VAL A 335 9.80 -20.52 -23.35
N TYR A 336 10.17 -19.56 -24.18
CA TYR A 336 9.75 -19.50 -25.60
C TYR A 336 10.60 -20.32 -26.57
N ARG A 337 11.54 -21.20 -26.10
CA ARG A 337 12.36 -22.07 -26.96
C ARG A 337 12.78 -21.42 -28.27
N ILE A 338 13.49 -20.30 -28.22
CA ILE A 338 14.14 -19.75 -29.43
C ILE A 338 15.32 -20.66 -29.78
N PRO A 339 15.44 -21.14 -31.02
CA PRO A 339 16.55 -21.99 -31.41
C PRO A 339 17.91 -21.30 -31.16
N SER A 340 18.89 -22.08 -30.70
CA SER A 340 20.21 -21.63 -30.24
C SER A 340 21.08 -20.94 -31.28
N GLU A 341 20.63 -20.86 -32.55
CA GLU A 341 21.38 -20.25 -33.65
C GLU A 341 21.03 -18.80 -33.95
N GLN A 342 19.96 -18.26 -33.38
CA GLN A 342 19.68 -16.84 -33.50
C GLN A 342 20.43 -16.08 -32.42
N LYS A 343 21.37 -15.20 -32.78
CA LYS A 343 21.97 -14.22 -31.88
C LYS A 343 20.83 -13.50 -31.17
N LEU A 344 20.76 -13.63 -29.85
CA LEU A 344 19.85 -12.84 -29.04
C LEU A 344 19.94 -11.37 -29.49
N PRO A 345 18.81 -10.72 -29.81
CA PRO A 345 18.85 -9.29 -30.09
C PRO A 345 19.51 -8.63 -28.91
N THR A 346 20.43 -7.71 -29.15
CA THR A 346 21.00 -6.84 -28.11
C THR A 346 19.83 -6.03 -27.59
N ILE A 347 19.17 -6.58 -26.55
CA ILE A 347 18.05 -5.90 -25.89
C ILE A 347 18.68 -4.68 -25.28
N SER A 348 18.38 -3.53 -25.85
CA SER A 348 18.93 -2.28 -25.41
C SER A 348 18.54 -2.07 -23.94
N ARG A 349 19.40 -1.45 -23.16
CA ARG A 349 19.19 -1.09 -21.75
C ARG A 349 17.86 -0.32 -21.51
N GLU A 350 17.27 0.21 -22.57
CA GLU A 350 15.99 0.94 -22.59
C GLU A 350 14.78 0.08 -22.21
N TYR A 351 14.77 -1.23 -22.53
CA TYR A 351 13.63 -2.12 -22.24
C TYR A 351 13.51 -2.56 -20.77
N MET A 352 14.43 -2.14 -19.90
CA MET A 352 14.49 -2.58 -18.50
C MET A 352 14.51 -1.43 -17.52
N LYS A 353 14.09 -0.25 -17.98
CA LYS A 353 14.05 0.95 -17.15
C LYS A 353 12.80 0.96 -16.30
N ILE A 354 12.96 1.22 -15.01
CA ILE A 354 11.83 1.49 -14.13
C ILE A 354 11.24 2.85 -14.52
N GLU A 355 10.03 2.86 -15.03
CA GLU A 355 9.30 4.08 -15.41
C GLU A 355 8.17 4.42 -14.43
N ARG A 356 7.79 3.46 -13.58
CA ARG A 356 6.67 3.57 -12.65
C ARG A 356 7.16 3.50 -11.21
N VAL A 357 6.80 4.49 -10.44
CA VAL A 357 7.06 4.56 -8.99
C VAL A 357 5.73 4.53 -8.27
N VAL A 358 5.44 3.41 -7.60
CA VAL A 358 4.21 3.20 -6.86
C VAL A 358 4.44 3.60 -5.42
N PHE A 359 3.70 4.60 -4.96
CA PHE A 359 3.78 5.10 -3.59
C PHE A 359 2.60 4.55 -2.78
N VAL A 360 2.91 3.91 -1.65
CA VAL A 360 1.93 3.34 -0.73
C VAL A 360 2.28 3.69 0.72
N GLY A 361 1.39 3.37 1.63
CA GLY A 361 1.61 3.53 3.06
C GLY A 361 0.76 4.64 3.68
N ASN A 362 0.51 4.51 4.98
CA ASN A 362 -0.46 5.36 5.70
C ASN A 362 -0.11 6.85 5.72
N PHE A 363 1.16 7.23 5.47
CA PHE A 363 1.57 8.64 5.34
C PHE A 363 0.84 9.38 4.23
N LEU A 364 0.42 8.66 3.18
CA LEU A 364 -0.27 9.24 2.01
C LEU A 364 -1.78 9.37 2.23
N ARG A 365 -2.33 8.70 3.24
CA ARG A 365 -3.76 8.74 3.54
C ARG A 365 -4.20 10.18 3.83
N ILE A 366 -5.21 10.65 3.08
CA ILE A 366 -5.73 12.02 3.13
C ILE A 366 -4.68 13.13 2.92
N ASN A 367 -3.46 12.78 2.54
CA ASN A 367 -2.30 13.68 2.40
C ASN A 367 -2.13 14.12 0.93
N THR A 368 -3.07 14.91 0.44
CA THR A 368 -3.07 15.41 -0.94
C THR A 368 -1.86 16.29 -1.27
N VAL A 369 -1.27 16.95 -0.27
CA VAL A 369 -0.06 17.77 -0.45
C VAL A 369 1.11 16.87 -0.85
N SER A 370 1.38 15.82 -0.08
CA SER A 370 2.51 14.92 -0.36
C SER A 370 2.31 14.14 -1.65
N THR A 371 1.08 13.67 -1.96
CA THR A 371 0.84 12.96 -3.23
C THR A 371 1.10 13.85 -4.45
N LYS A 372 0.67 15.11 -4.42
CA LYS A 372 0.96 16.07 -5.50
C LYS A 372 2.44 16.42 -5.59
N LEU A 373 3.13 16.62 -4.45
CA LEU A 373 4.56 16.88 -4.43
C LEU A 373 5.38 15.70 -4.97
N LEU A 374 5.02 14.47 -4.63
CA LEU A 374 5.68 13.27 -5.16
C LEU A 374 5.42 13.12 -6.66
N ALA A 375 4.20 13.38 -7.11
CA ALA A 375 3.87 13.37 -8.54
C ALA A 375 4.70 14.42 -9.31
N TYR A 376 4.77 15.66 -8.80
CA TYR A 376 5.60 16.70 -9.35
C TYR A 376 7.08 16.32 -9.38
N ALA A 377 7.61 15.77 -8.27
CA ALA A 377 9.01 15.39 -8.18
C ALA A 377 9.37 14.28 -9.20
N MET A 378 8.51 13.29 -9.39
CA MET A 378 8.75 12.24 -10.37
C MET A 378 8.72 12.79 -11.80
N ASP A 379 7.72 13.57 -12.14
CA ASP A 379 7.56 14.15 -13.49
C ASP A 379 8.67 15.15 -13.80
N PHE A 380 8.77 16.21 -13.02
CA PHE A 380 9.67 17.35 -13.28
C PHE A 380 11.15 16.96 -13.28
N TRP A 381 11.63 16.29 -12.21
CA TRP A 381 13.04 15.97 -12.07
C TRP A 381 13.49 14.80 -12.94
N SER A 382 12.57 14.00 -13.49
CA SER A 382 12.86 12.96 -14.47
C SER A 382 12.66 13.43 -15.91
N LYS A 383 12.19 14.65 -16.12
CA LYS A 383 11.79 15.18 -17.45
C LYS A 383 10.71 14.31 -18.11
N GLY A 384 9.69 13.95 -17.33
CA GLY A 384 8.57 13.12 -17.76
C GLY A 384 8.85 11.63 -17.90
N GLN A 385 10.04 11.13 -17.52
CA GLN A 385 10.40 9.71 -17.68
C GLN A 385 9.85 8.81 -16.56
N LEU A 386 9.58 9.36 -15.38
CA LEU A 386 9.04 8.63 -14.24
C LEU A 386 7.61 9.08 -13.95
N LYS A 387 6.74 8.10 -13.75
CA LYS A 387 5.35 8.33 -13.37
C LYS A 387 5.11 7.89 -11.94
N ALA A 388 4.60 8.80 -11.10
CA ALA A 388 4.14 8.48 -9.76
C ALA A 388 2.74 7.89 -9.82
N LEU A 389 2.56 6.72 -9.22
CA LEU A 389 1.29 6.03 -9.09
C LEU A 389 0.91 5.92 -7.61
N PHE A 390 -0.37 6.05 -7.33
CA PHE A 390 -0.95 6.00 -6.00
C PHE A 390 -2.15 5.05 -6.00
N LEU A 391 -2.56 4.59 -4.82
CA LEU A 391 -3.71 3.69 -4.66
C LEU A 391 -4.66 4.24 -3.61
N GLU A 392 -5.94 3.86 -3.69
CA GLU A 392 -6.97 4.36 -2.76
C GLU A 392 -6.86 3.70 -1.37
N HIS A 393 -6.49 2.41 -1.31
CA HIS A 393 -6.35 1.65 -0.06
C HIS A 393 -4.94 1.73 0.53
N GLU A 394 -4.22 2.84 0.34
CA GLU A 394 -2.88 3.01 0.89
C GLU A 394 -2.83 2.72 2.39
N GLY A 395 -1.82 1.97 2.80
CA GLY A 395 -1.61 1.57 4.19
C GLY A 395 -2.25 0.25 4.60
N TYR A 396 -3.16 -0.35 3.81
CA TYR A 396 -3.81 -1.61 4.17
C TYR A 396 -3.25 -2.86 3.47
N PHE A 397 -2.39 -2.71 2.49
CA PHE A 397 -1.92 -3.84 1.66
C PHE A 397 -1.22 -4.93 2.46
N GLY A 398 -0.44 -4.59 3.49
CA GLY A 398 0.16 -5.58 4.40
C GLY A 398 -0.89 -6.43 5.12
N ALA A 399 -1.95 -5.81 5.64
CA ALA A 399 -3.03 -6.52 6.30
C ALA A 399 -3.85 -7.38 5.33
N VAL A 400 -4.05 -6.92 4.09
CA VAL A 400 -4.69 -7.70 3.01
C VAL A 400 -3.84 -8.92 2.67
N GLY A 401 -2.52 -8.77 2.50
CA GLY A 401 -1.62 -9.90 2.25
C GLY A 401 -1.65 -10.93 3.37
N ALA A 402 -1.63 -10.49 4.62
CA ALA A 402 -1.77 -11.38 5.78
C ALA A 402 -3.12 -12.12 5.80
N PHE A 403 -4.20 -11.43 5.42
CA PHE A 403 -5.51 -12.05 5.25
C PHE A 403 -5.52 -13.13 4.14
N LEU A 404 -4.87 -12.87 3.00
CA LEU A 404 -4.78 -13.84 1.90
C LEU A 404 -3.97 -15.09 2.29
N GLU A 405 -2.92 -14.96 3.10
CA GLU A 405 -2.15 -16.09 3.61
C GLU A 405 -2.95 -16.96 4.58
N LEU A 406 -3.84 -16.38 5.39
CA LEU A 406 -4.78 -17.13 6.20
C LEU A 406 -5.64 -18.07 5.33
N LEU A 407 -6.12 -17.57 4.20
CA LEU A 407 -6.95 -18.35 3.28
C LEU A 407 -6.15 -19.48 2.60
N LYS A 408 -4.88 -19.29 2.28
CA LYS A 408 -3.99 -20.32 1.72
C LYS A 408 -3.68 -21.40 2.76
N SER A 409 -3.35 -21.01 3.97
CA SER A 409 -3.01 -21.94 5.09
C SER A 409 -4.18 -22.86 5.44
N ALA A 410 -5.41 -22.39 5.30
CA ALA A 410 -6.61 -23.20 5.49
C ALA A 410 -6.77 -24.32 4.44
N LYS A 411 -6.14 -24.17 3.24
CA LYS A 411 -6.12 -25.20 2.19
C LYS A 411 -5.14 -26.35 2.48
N VAL A 412 -3.91 -26.01 2.86
CA VAL A 412 -2.79 -26.96 2.98
C VAL A 412 -3.04 -28.00 4.08
N ARG A 413 -3.72 -27.62 5.16
CA ARG A 413 -4.03 -28.54 6.27
C ARG A 413 -5.10 -29.60 5.92
N ARG A 414 -5.80 -29.49 4.78
CA ARG A 414 -6.88 -30.39 4.37
C ARG A 414 -6.57 -31.33 3.20
N GLY A 415 -5.47 -31.11 2.50
CA GLY A 415 -5.08 -31.94 1.35
C GLY A 415 -3.62 -32.31 1.43
N GLY A 416 -3.33 -33.53 1.87
CA GLY A 416 -1.96 -34.08 1.89
C GLY A 416 -1.42 -34.40 0.50
N VAL A 417 -1.51 -33.46 -0.47
CA VAL A 417 -0.89 -33.57 -1.80
C VAL A 417 -0.09 -32.31 -2.02
N LYS A 418 1.23 -32.48 -2.15
CA LYS A 418 2.10 -31.41 -2.68
C LYS A 418 1.60 -31.06 -4.08
N PRO A 419 1.46 -29.79 -4.45
CA PRO A 419 1.11 -29.41 -5.83
C PRO A 419 2.24 -29.88 -6.76
N ASP A 420 1.91 -30.76 -7.69
CA ASP A 420 2.81 -31.16 -8.77
C ASP A 420 3.16 -29.94 -9.63
N SER A 421 4.42 -29.85 -10.00
CA SER A 421 4.98 -28.79 -10.87
C SER A 421 4.26 -28.64 -12.22
N LEU A 422 3.49 -29.65 -12.62
CA LEU A 422 2.68 -29.64 -13.86
C LEU A 422 1.43 -28.73 -13.77
N SER A 423 0.82 -28.57 -12.61
CA SER A 423 -0.38 -27.71 -12.46
C SER A 423 -0.02 -26.23 -12.54
N MET A 424 1.18 -25.85 -12.09
CA MET A 424 1.71 -24.49 -12.24
C MET A 424 2.09 -24.14 -13.69
N GLN A 425 2.60 -25.13 -14.45
CA GLN A 425 2.90 -24.94 -15.88
C GLN A 425 1.64 -24.80 -16.74
N ALA A 426 0.58 -25.55 -16.45
CA ALA A 426 -0.71 -25.41 -17.12
C ALA A 426 -1.37 -24.07 -16.86
N PHE A 427 -1.16 -23.51 -15.67
CA PHE A 427 -1.67 -22.20 -15.27
C PHE A 427 -0.97 -21.04 -16.00
N LEU A 428 0.37 -21.12 -16.15
CA LEU A 428 1.14 -20.14 -16.92
C LEU A 428 0.82 -20.20 -18.42
N LEU A 429 0.53 -21.37 -18.96
CA LEU A 429 0.08 -21.55 -20.34
C LEU A 429 -1.33 -20.97 -20.58
N CYS A 430 -2.26 -21.06 -19.65
CA CYS A 430 -3.56 -20.43 -19.75
C CYS A 430 -3.45 -18.89 -19.75
N GLN A 431 -2.57 -18.31 -18.94
CA GLN A 431 -2.33 -16.87 -18.92
C GLN A 431 -1.72 -16.35 -20.22
N ALA A 432 -0.76 -17.09 -20.79
CA ALA A 432 -0.14 -16.75 -22.08
C ALA A 432 -1.14 -16.84 -23.25
N MET A 433 -2.07 -17.78 -23.22
CA MET A 433 -3.10 -17.93 -24.26
C MET A 433 -4.19 -16.85 -24.19
N TYR A 434 -4.50 -16.31 -22.99
CA TYR A 434 -5.49 -15.23 -22.84
C TYR A 434 -4.99 -13.89 -23.39
N HIS A 435 -3.68 -13.62 -23.34
CA HIS A 435 -3.08 -12.41 -23.90
C HIS A 435 -2.94 -12.43 -25.42
N VAL A 436 -3.03 -13.61 -26.07
CA VAL A 436 -2.89 -13.74 -27.54
C VAL A 436 -4.26 -13.64 -28.25
N THR A 437 -5.38 -13.78 -27.54
CA THR A 437 -6.72 -13.86 -28.16
C THR A 437 -7.63 -12.66 -27.90
N SER A 438 -7.15 -11.55 -27.31
CA SER A 438 -7.94 -10.32 -27.20
C SER A 438 -7.44 -9.26 -28.19
N PRO A 439 -7.98 -9.23 -29.42
CA PRO A 439 -7.73 -8.13 -30.34
C PRO A 439 -8.78 -7.05 -30.17
N LYS A 440 -8.31 -5.82 -29.98
CA LYS A 440 -9.02 -4.59 -30.39
C LYS A 440 -10.37 -4.27 -29.73
N SER A 441 -10.31 -3.58 -28.59
CA SER A 441 -11.40 -2.68 -28.20
C SER A 441 -10.98 -1.47 -27.36
N CYS A 442 -9.79 -0.92 -27.59
CA CYS A 442 -9.37 0.39 -27.06
C CYS A 442 -9.03 1.40 -28.18
N LEU A 443 -9.72 1.34 -29.29
CA LEU A 443 -9.62 2.35 -30.35
C LEU A 443 -11.05 2.64 -30.87
N ALA A 444 -11.82 3.42 -30.12
CA ALA A 444 -12.97 4.15 -30.63
C ALA A 444 -13.52 5.08 -29.54
N PHE A 445 -12.87 6.18 -29.24
CA PHE A 445 -13.47 7.41 -28.72
C PHE A 445 -12.50 8.58 -28.99
N GLU A 446 -12.17 8.76 -30.26
CA GLU A 446 -11.84 10.07 -30.79
C GLU A 446 -12.86 10.36 -31.90
N TYR A 447 -13.43 11.55 -31.86
CA TYR A 447 -14.51 12.18 -32.65
C TYR A 447 -15.91 12.07 -32.00
N PHE A 448 -16.19 12.99 -31.06
CA PHE A 448 -17.20 14.06 -31.16
C PHE A 448 -17.04 15.01 -29.98
#